data_f5ba47c253b400ed47d54c080ea69d6a
#
_entry.id   f5ba47c253b400ed47d54c080ea69d6a
#
_cell.length_a   1.000
_cell.length_b   1.000
_cell.length_c   1.000
_cell.angle_alpha   90.00
_cell.angle_beta   90.00
_cell.angle_gamma   90.00
#
_symmetry.space_group_name_H-M   'P 1'
#
loop_
_entity.id
_entity.type
_entity.pdbx_description
1 polymer ?
#
loop_
_entity_poly.entity_id
_entity_poly.type
_entity_poly.pdbx_seq_one_letter_code
_entity_poly.pdbx_strand_id
1 'polypeptide(L)'
;MGEVAVPGRKSIGAKRNPESADAIIEAAEAVLAEAGYSGFSIEAVARRARAGKPTIYRWWPSKAALLIEVYQRQKRLETPDTGKLEEDLAGFLVNLFAHWRDTSSGNVFRSLIAEAQSDEAAAAALADYAKGRRAHTGSMIERAKTRGEVAADVDAEIVADLIASYAWRHLLTNRLDEDETAIRTAVRYVVRGIARA
;
A
#
# COMPACT_ATOMS: atom_id res chain seq x y z
N MET A 1 31.43 -8.50 54.94
CA MET A 1 30.90 -7.43 54.08
C MET A 1 30.58 -8.08 52.75
N GLY A 2 29.32 -8.42 52.56
CA GLY A 2 28.84 -9.09 51.34
C GLY A 2 28.33 -8.06 50.35
N GLU A 3 28.86 -8.11 49.15
CA GLU A 3 28.50 -7.30 48.01
C GLU A 3 27.18 -7.80 47.39
N VAL A 4 26.15 -6.99 47.51
CA VAL A 4 24.82 -7.30 46.93
C VAL A 4 24.86 -6.98 45.42
N ALA A 5 24.88 -8.04 44.60
CA ALA A 5 24.78 -7.91 43.15
C ALA A 5 23.38 -7.38 42.75
N VAL A 6 23.35 -6.22 42.11
CA VAL A 6 22.15 -5.64 41.53
C VAL A 6 21.74 -6.47 40.32
N PRO A 7 20.50 -7.00 40.25
CA PRO A 7 20.08 -7.79 39.10
C PRO A 7 19.96 -6.92 37.86
N GLY A 8 20.75 -7.24 36.83
CA GLY A 8 20.71 -6.63 35.51
C GLY A 8 19.30 -6.70 34.95
N ARG A 9 18.79 -5.54 34.51
CA ARG A 9 17.51 -5.38 33.80
C ARG A 9 17.52 -6.29 32.55
N LYS A 10 16.81 -7.42 32.61
CA LYS A 10 16.53 -8.25 31.44
C LYS A 10 15.82 -7.39 30.41
N SER A 11 16.48 -7.15 29.27
CA SER A 11 15.87 -6.61 28.07
C SER A 11 14.78 -7.60 27.62
N ILE A 12 13.53 -7.28 27.91
CA ILE A 12 12.37 -7.97 27.36
C ILE A 12 12.43 -7.67 25.86
N GLY A 13 12.63 -8.72 25.06
CA GLY A 13 12.60 -8.65 23.59
C GLY A 13 11.32 -7.91 23.16
N ALA A 14 11.46 -6.65 22.75
CA ALA A 14 10.33 -5.75 22.66
C ALA A 14 9.47 -6.14 21.45
N LYS A 15 8.32 -6.77 21.69
CA LYS A 15 7.15 -6.66 20.80
C LYS A 15 7.00 -5.18 20.41
N ARG A 16 6.71 -4.94 19.11
CA ARG A 16 6.33 -3.61 18.61
C ARG A 16 5.30 -3.02 19.57
N ASN A 17 5.67 -1.95 20.29
CA ASN A 17 4.70 -1.27 21.16
C ASN A 17 3.73 -0.51 20.25
N PRO A 18 2.43 -0.85 20.22
CA PRO A 18 1.46 -0.25 19.31
C PRO A 18 1.41 1.28 19.45
N GLU A 19 1.39 1.81 20.68
CA GLU A 19 1.34 3.25 20.92
C GLU A 19 2.56 3.99 20.35
N SER A 20 3.75 3.41 20.49
CA SER A 20 4.97 4.01 19.92
C SER A 20 4.99 3.89 18.38
N ALA A 21 4.42 2.85 17.82
CA ALA A 21 4.31 2.69 16.36
C ALA A 21 3.33 3.71 15.79
N ASP A 22 2.16 3.86 16.42
CA ASP A 22 1.15 4.84 16.01
C ASP A 22 1.68 6.27 16.08
N ALA A 23 2.38 6.64 17.15
CA ALA A 23 3.02 7.96 17.28
C ALA A 23 4.07 8.23 16.18
N ILE A 24 4.83 7.22 15.75
CA ILE A 24 5.80 7.35 14.64
C ILE A 24 5.06 7.51 13.32
N ILE A 25 4.00 6.76 13.06
CA ILE A 25 3.21 6.87 11.82
C ILE A 25 2.52 8.24 11.75
N GLU A 26 1.90 8.71 12.83
CA GLU A 26 1.29 10.04 12.90
C GLU A 26 2.31 11.16 12.65
N ALA A 27 3.50 11.04 13.22
CA ALA A 27 4.59 11.98 12.98
C ALA A 27 5.04 11.94 11.50
N ALA A 28 5.10 10.75 10.91
CA ALA A 28 5.45 10.56 9.51
C ALA A 28 4.38 11.15 8.57
N GLU A 29 3.11 10.95 8.85
CA GLU A 29 1.99 11.58 8.13
C GLU A 29 2.09 13.10 8.15
N ALA A 30 2.34 13.68 9.33
CA ALA A 30 2.47 15.12 9.49
C ALA A 30 3.71 15.69 8.77
N VAL A 31 4.87 15.02 8.85
CA VAL A 31 6.07 15.43 8.10
C VAL A 31 5.83 15.36 6.60
N LEU A 32 5.15 14.30 6.12
CA LEU A 32 4.82 14.14 4.71
C LEU A 32 3.86 15.23 4.22
N ALA A 33 2.86 15.59 5.02
CA ALA A 33 1.89 16.63 4.69
C ALA A 33 2.54 18.02 4.62
N GLU A 34 3.50 18.33 5.54
CA GLU A 34 4.16 19.62 5.63
C GLU A 34 5.29 19.81 4.60
N ALA A 35 6.12 18.79 4.43
CA ALA A 35 7.37 18.87 3.65
C ALA A 35 7.32 18.11 2.30
N GLY A 36 6.25 17.38 2.04
CA GLY A 36 6.15 16.51 0.88
C GLY A 36 7.17 15.36 0.89
N TYR A 37 7.22 14.60 -0.20
CA TYR A 37 8.16 13.47 -0.33
C TYR A 37 9.63 13.91 -0.27
N SER A 38 9.99 14.99 -0.96
CA SER A 38 11.37 15.48 -1.04
C SER A 38 11.93 15.96 0.32
N GLY A 39 11.08 16.49 1.18
CA GLY A 39 11.45 16.94 2.53
C GLY A 39 11.27 15.87 3.62
N PHE A 40 10.73 14.71 3.26
CA PHE A 40 10.52 13.62 4.20
C PHE A 40 11.85 12.92 4.54
N SER A 41 12.17 12.83 5.84
CA SER A 41 13.34 12.10 6.33
C SER A 41 13.05 11.39 7.64
N ILE A 42 13.75 10.30 7.91
CA ILE A 42 13.66 9.57 9.18
C ILE A 42 14.07 10.45 10.36
N GLU A 43 15.00 11.38 10.15
CA GLU A 43 15.42 12.37 11.14
C GLU A 43 14.28 13.32 11.55
N ALA A 44 13.52 13.81 10.56
CA ALA A 44 12.38 14.69 10.82
C ALA A 44 11.28 13.94 11.57
N VAL A 45 10.99 12.70 11.17
CA VAL A 45 10.01 11.84 11.85
C VAL A 45 10.46 11.53 13.28
N ALA A 46 11.71 11.13 13.50
CA ALA A 46 12.28 10.79 14.81
C ALA A 46 12.17 11.97 15.78
N ARG A 47 12.53 13.18 15.32
CA ARG A 47 12.43 14.41 16.11
C ARG A 47 10.97 14.70 16.48
N ARG A 48 10.05 14.60 15.54
CA ARG A 48 8.61 14.88 15.75
C ARG A 48 7.95 13.84 16.66
N ALA A 49 8.23 12.56 16.46
CA ALA A 49 7.71 11.46 17.27
C ALA A 49 8.39 11.35 18.65
N ARG A 50 9.45 12.12 18.90
CA ARG A 50 10.33 11.97 20.09
C ARG A 50 10.84 10.53 20.23
N ALA A 51 11.13 9.87 19.10
CA ALA A 51 11.61 8.50 19.04
C ALA A 51 13.07 8.45 18.55
N GLY A 52 13.82 7.45 19.00
CA GLY A 52 15.17 7.22 18.47
C GLY A 52 15.14 6.63 17.07
N LYS A 53 16.02 7.10 16.15
CA LYS A 53 16.19 6.46 14.82
C LYS A 53 16.34 4.94 14.87
N PRO A 54 17.12 4.35 15.81
CA PRO A 54 17.21 2.90 15.94
C PRO A 54 15.86 2.21 16.19
N THR A 55 14.94 2.88 16.92
CA THR A 55 13.58 2.34 17.13
C THR A 55 12.78 2.32 15.84
N ILE A 56 12.89 3.38 15.03
CA ILE A 56 12.22 3.46 13.72
C ILE A 56 12.75 2.38 12.79
N TYR A 57 14.09 2.31 12.60
CA TYR A 57 14.72 1.32 11.71
C TYR A 57 14.49 -0.14 12.12
N ARG A 58 14.28 -0.41 13.40
CA ARG A 58 13.92 -1.75 13.87
C ARG A 58 12.55 -2.20 13.36
N TRP A 59 11.61 -1.27 13.15
CA TRP A 59 10.25 -1.58 12.72
C TRP A 59 10.04 -1.35 11.23
N TRP A 60 10.73 -0.37 10.68
CA TRP A 60 10.73 -0.04 9.25
C TRP A 60 12.18 0.05 8.78
N PRO A 61 12.69 -0.97 8.09
CA PRO A 61 14.10 -1.07 7.74
C PRO A 61 14.57 0.02 6.75
N SER A 62 13.63 0.72 6.11
CA SER A 62 13.92 1.83 5.20
C SER A 62 12.89 2.97 5.32
N LYS A 63 13.25 4.13 4.78
CA LYS A 63 12.34 5.26 4.59
C LYS A 63 11.10 4.84 3.79
N ALA A 64 11.32 4.09 2.73
CA ALA A 64 10.25 3.58 1.86
C ALA A 64 9.28 2.65 2.60
N ALA A 65 9.78 1.76 3.46
CA ALA A 65 8.95 0.88 4.27
C ALA A 65 8.01 1.67 5.20
N LEU A 66 8.52 2.73 5.85
CA LEU A 66 7.69 3.62 6.68
C LEU A 66 6.65 4.37 5.83
N LEU A 67 7.05 4.91 4.69
CA LEU A 67 6.14 5.64 3.80
C LEU A 67 5.05 4.75 3.21
N ILE A 68 5.35 3.48 2.91
CA ILE A 68 4.35 2.51 2.45
C ILE A 68 3.32 2.26 3.56
N GLU A 69 3.73 2.13 4.81
CA GLU A 69 2.78 1.95 5.92
C GLU A 69 1.91 3.19 6.14
N VAL A 70 2.50 4.40 6.05
CA VAL A 70 1.75 5.67 6.05
C VAL A 70 0.74 5.70 4.90
N TYR A 71 1.18 5.38 3.69
CA TYR A 71 0.32 5.33 2.51
C TYR A 71 -0.84 4.33 2.69
N GLN A 72 -0.58 3.14 3.24
CA GLN A 72 -1.61 2.14 3.49
C GLN A 72 -2.63 2.60 4.54
N ARG A 73 -2.18 3.29 5.60
CA ARG A 73 -3.05 3.82 6.66
C ARG A 73 -3.99 4.90 6.12
N GLN A 74 -3.50 5.78 5.26
CA GLN A 74 -4.31 6.82 4.61
C GLN A 74 -5.29 6.26 3.58
N LYS A 75 -4.96 5.10 3.00
CA LYS A 75 -5.75 4.45 1.96
C LYS A 75 -6.87 3.61 2.55
N ARG A 76 -7.98 4.22 2.89
CA ARG A 76 -9.23 3.53 3.25
C ARG A 76 -10.04 3.17 1.99
N LEU A 77 -9.44 2.45 1.06
CA LEU A 77 -10.17 1.94 -0.10
C LEU A 77 -10.85 0.62 0.29
N GLU A 78 -12.15 0.69 0.46
CA GLU A 78 -12.98 -0.49 0.60
C GLU A 78 -12.95 -1.30 -0.71
N THR A 79 -12.97 -2.62 -0.56
CA THR A 79 -13.11 -3.51 -1.71
C THR A 79 -14.60 -3.68 -1.96
N PRO A 80 -15.14 -3.21 -3.08
CA PRO A 80 -16.57 -3.40 -3.38
C PRO A 80 -16.93 -4.89 -3.40
N ASP A 81 -18.16 -5.21 -2.99
CA ASP A 81 -18.74 -6.55 -3.07
C ASP A 81 -20.23 -6.43 -3.45
N THR A 82 -20.45 -6.05 -4.71
CA THR A 82 -21.77 -5.82 -5.29
C THR A 82 -22.45 -7.11 -5.75
N GLY A 83 -21.70 -8.22 -5.77
CA GLY A 83 -22.12 -9.47 -6.35
C GLY A 83 -21.84 -9.56 -7.86
N LYS A 84 -21.15 -8.58 -8.45
CA LYS A 84 -20.75 -8.57 -9.87
C LYS A 84 -19.29 -8.11 -10.01
N LEU A 85 -18.44 -8.97 -10.58
CA LEU A 85 -17.01 -8.69 -10.69
C LEU A 85 -16.71 -7.41 -11.51
N GLU A 86 -17.45 -7.17 -12.60
CA GLU A 86 -17.26 -5.98 -13.45
C GLU A 86 -17.49 -4.70 -12.64
N GLU A 87 -18.54 -4.66 -11.81
CA GLU A 87 -18.86 -3.51 -10.96
C GLU A 87 -17.83 -3.35 -9.83
N ASP A 88 -17.40 -4.45 -9.21
CA ASP A 88 -16.44 -4.45 -8.11
C ASP A 88 -15.08 -3.91 -8.58
N LEU A 89 -14.55 -4.40 -9.70
CA LEU A 89 -13.27 -3.96 -10.26
C LEU A 89 -13.33 -2.52 -10.79
N ALA A 90 -14.43 -2.14 -11.46
CA ALA A 90 -14.60 -0.78 -11.95
C ALA A 90 -14.68 0.23 -10.78
N GLY A 91 -15.53 -0.06 -9.79
CA GLY A 91 -15.65 0.78 -8.59
C GLY A 91 -14.32 0.90 -7.83
N PHE A 92 -13.57 -0.19 -7.71
CA PHE A 92 -12.24 -0.17 -7.11
C PHE A 92 -11.28 0.77 -7.85
N LEU A 93 -11.22 0.71 -9.19
CA LEU A 93 -10.34 1.57 -9.98
C LEU A 93 -10.76 3.04 -9.93
N VAL A 94 -12.05 3.34 -10.04
CA VAL A 94 -12.59 4.69 -9.92
C VAL A 94 -12.21 5.32 -8.56
N ASN A 95 -12.43 4.59 -7.48
CA ASN A 95 -12.07 5.03 -6.13
C ASN A 95 -10.56 5.21 -5.97
N LEU A 96 -9.76 4.31 -6.54
CA LEU A 96 -8.30 4.39 -6.50
C LEU A 96 -7.78 5.63 -7.25
N PHE A 97 -8.31 5.91 -8.44
CA PHE A 97 -7.92 7.08 -9.23
C PHE A 97 -8.33 8.38 -8.53
N ALA A 98 -9.53 8.46 -7.99
CA ALA A 98 -9.97 9.59 -7.19
C ALA A 98 -9.05 9.81 -5.97
N HIS A 99 -8.72 8.74 -5.22
CA HIS A 99 -7.80 8.82 -4.10
C HIS A 99 -6.42 9.35 -4.51
N TRP A 100 -5.86 8.87 -5.63
CA TRP A 100 -4.56 9.33 -6.12
C TRP A 100 -4.58 10.75 -6.68
N ARG A 101 -5.67 11.18 -7.30
CA ARG A 101 -5.85 12.52 -7.88
C ARG A 101 -6.11 13.57 -6.81
N ASP A 102 -7.00 13.27 -5.87
CA ASP A 102 -7.58 14.26 -4.95
C ASP A 102 -6.79 14.37 -3.63
N THR A 103 -5.75 13.53 -3.45
CA THR A 103 -4.87 13.55 -2.29
C THR A 103 -3.39 13.59 -2.68
N SER A 104 -2.50 13.77 -1.70
CA SER A 104 -1.04 13.64 -1.92
C SER A 104 -0.57 12.21 -2.22
N SER A 105 -1.44 11.21 -2.03
CA SER A 105 -1.09 9.78 -2.12
C SER A 105 -0.55 9.39 -3.48
N GLY A 106 -1.10 9.94 -4.58
CA GLY A 106 -0.60 9.66 -5.93
C GLY A 106 0.84 10.14 -6.14
N ASN A 107 1.18 11.34 -5.65
CA ASN A 107 2.55 11.87 -5.73
C ASN A 107 3.52 11.05 -4.87
N VAL A 108 3.10 10.68 -3.67
CA VAL A 108 3.90 9.85 -2.76
C VAL A 108 4.18 8.50 -3.40
N PHE A 109 3.17 7.86 -3.98
CA PHE A 109 3.31 6.54 -4.57
C PHE A 109 4.17 6.55 -5.83
N ARG A 110 4.05 7.59 -6.70
CA ARG A 110 4.97 7.79 -7.84
C ARG A 110 6.42 7.91 -7.38
N SER A 111 6.66 8.66 -6.32
CA SER A 111 8.01 8.86 -5.78
C SER A 111 8.58 7.57 -5.19
N LEU A 112 7.77 6.76 -4.52
CA LEU A 112 8.17 5.43 -4.03
C LEU A 112 8.55 4.51 -5.18
N ILE A 113 7.76 4.49 -6.27
CA ILE A 113 8.08 3.71 -7.47
C ILE A 113 9.40 4.18 -8.08
N ALA A 114 9.64 5.48 -8.17
CA ALA A 114 10.87 6.04 -8.73
C ALA A 114 12.09 5.68 -7.85
N GLU A 115 12.01 5.80 -6.52
CA GLU A 115 13.08 5.44 -5.59
C GLU A 115 13.40 3.94 -5.67
N ALA A 116 12.40 3.09 -5.81
CA ALA A 116 12.56 1.64 -5.94
C ALA A 116 13.35 1.19 -7.19
N GLN A 117 13.57 2.09 -8.18
CA GLN A 117 14.39 1.77 -9.35
C GLN A 117 15.91 1.87 -9.07
N SER A 118 16.30 2.50 -7.96
CA SER A 118 17.71 2.76 -7.64
C SER A 118 18.10 2.40 -6.20
N ASP A 119 17.16 2.02 -5.37
CA ASP A 119 17.37 1.65 -3.96
C ASP A 119 16.78 0.27 -3.65
N GLU A 120 17.63 -0.69 -3.25
CA GLU A 120 17.22 -2.08 -2.99
C GLU A 120 16.19 -2.19 -1.85
N ALA A 121 16.33 -1.39 -0.79
CA ALA A 121 15.41 -1.45 0.34
C ALA A 121 14.03 -0.88 -0.04
N ALA A 122 14.00 0.15 -0.90
CA ALA A 122 12.76 0.66 -1.47
C ALA A 122 12.11 -0.35 -2.43
N ALA A 123 12.92 -1.02 -3.26
CA ALA A 123 12.45 -2.07 -4.17
C ALA A 123 11.81 -3.24 -3.40
N ALA A 124 12.46 -3.72 -2.34
CA ALA A 124 11.94 -4.78 -1.49
C ALA A 124 10.61 -4.37 -0.82
N ALA A 125 10.54 -3.16 -0.26
CA ALA A 125 9.34 -2.65 0.37
C ALA A 125 8.17 -2.50 -0.63
N LEU A 126 8.45 -2.02 -1.85
CA LEU A 126 7.46 -1.92 -2.92
C LEU A 126 6.98 -3.29 -3.39
N ALA A 127 7.87 -4.28 -3.49
CA ALA A 127 7.53 -5.66 -3.85
C ALA A 127 6.60 -6.31 -2.81
N ASP A 128 6.90 -6.15 -1.52
CA ASP A 128 6.06 -6.65 -0.43
C ASP A 128 4.68 -5.98 -0.44
N TYR A 129 4.64 -4.67 -0.67
CA TYR A 129 3.38 -3.95 -0.85
C TYR A 129 2.57 -4.50 -2.04
N ALA A 130 3.21 -4.67 -3.21
CA ALA A 130 2.57 -5.18 -4.41
C ALA A 130 1.99 -6.58 -4.21
N LYS A 131 2.74 -7.47 -3.51
CA LYS A 131 2.27 -8.81 -3.13
C LYS A 131 1.01 -8.76 -2.28
N GLY A 132 0.97 -7.91 -1.25
CA GLY A 132 -0.22 -7.73 -0.43
C GLY A 132 -1.42 -7.18 -1.22
N ARG A 133 -1.18 -6.26 -2.16
CA ARG A 133 -2.22 -5.71 -3.04
C ARG A 133 -2.74 -6.72 -4.05
N ARG A 134 -1.88 -7.56 -4.61
CA ARG A 134 -2.25 -8.67 -5.48
C ARG A 134 -3.24 -9.60 -4.78
N ALA A 135 -2.92 -10.06 -3.57
CA ALA A 135 -3.80 -10.93 -2.77
C ALA A 135 -5.15 -10.26 -2.49
N HIS A 136 -5.14 -8.96 -2.13
CA HIS A 136 -6.37 -8.22 -1.86
C HIS A 136 -7.24 -8.07 -3.11
N THR A 137 -6.69 -7.67 -4.26
CA THR A 137 -7.43 -7.56 -5.52
C THR A 137 -7.88 -8.93 -6.01
N GLY A 138 -7.02 -9.95 -5.88
CA GLY A 138 -7.31 -11.35 -6.23
C GLY A 138 -8.53 -11.89 -5.46
N SER A 139 -8.77 -11.44 -4.24
CA SER A 139 -9.95 -11.87 -3.47
C SER A 139 -11.28 -11.52 -4.14
N MET A 140 -11.36 -10.45 -4.93
CA MET A 140 -12.56 -10.13 -5.73
C MET A 140 -12.78 -11.19 -6.82
N ILE A 141 -11.72 -11.62 -7.46
CA ILE A 141 -11.77 -12.65 -8.51
C ILE A 141 -12.15 -14.01 -7.89
N GLU A 142 -11.58 -14.37 -6.74
CA GLU A 142 -11.95 -15.61 -6.05
C GLU A 142 -13.43 -15.64 -5.61
N ARG A 143 -13.99 -14.52 -5.15
CA ARG A 143 -15.42 -14.41 -4.89
C ARG A 143 -16.25 -14.62 -6.17
N ALA A 144 -15.81 -14.03 -7.28
CA ALA A 144 -16.49 -14.20 -8.57
C ALA A 144 -16.43 -15.64 -9.09
N LYS A 145 -15.31 -16.35 -8.89
CA LYS A 145 -15.21 -17.80 -9.15
C LYS A 145 -16.23 -18.58 -8.33
N THR A 146 -16.35 -18.27 -7.04
CA THR A 146 -17.30 -18.94 -6.15
C THR A 146 -18.75 -18.72 -6.60
N ARG A 147 -19.06 -17.56 -7.20
CA ARG A 147 -20.37 -17.25 -7.79
C ARG A 147 -20.57 -17.85 -9.18
N GLY A 148 -19.53 -18.40 -9.81
CA GLY A 148 -19.58 -18.95 -11.17
C GLY A 148 -19.49 -17.91 -12.29
N GLU A 149 -19.17 -16.65 -11.99
CA GLU A 149 -18.95 -15.58 -12.99
C GLU A 149 -17.63 -15.77 -13.76
N VAL A 150 -16.62 -16.32 -13.10
CA VAL A 150 -15.28 -16.55 -13.62
C VAL A 150 -15.00 -18.04 -13.69
N ALA A 151 -14.31 -18.48 -14.74
CA ALA A 151 -13.91 -19.88 -14.89
C ALA A 151 -12.98 -20.30 -13.72
N ALA A 152 -13.13 -21.54 -13.26
CA ALA A 152 -12.42 -22.02 -12.06
C ALA A 152 -10.91 -22.12 -12.23
N ASP A 153 -10.42 -22.28 -13.46
CA ASP A 153 -9.01 -22.39 -13.83
C ASP A 153 -8.31 -21.03 -14.02
N VAL A 154 -9.04 -19.92 -13.93
CA VAL A 154 -8.45 -18.58 -14.02
C VAL A 154 -7.57 -18.32 -12.80
N ASP A 155 -6.33 -17.86 -13.05
CA ASP A 155 -5.42 -17.42 -11.99
C ASP A 155 -5.80 -16.01 -11.53
N ALA A 156 -6.31 -15.92 -10.29
CA ALA A 156 -6.75 -14.66 -9.70
C ALA A 156 -5.62 -13.64 -9.49
N GLU A 157 -4.38 -14.12 -9.25
CA GLU A 157 -3.23 -13.24 -9.06
C GLU A 157 -2.80 -12.60 -10.40
N ILE A 158 -2.84 -13.34 -11.50
CA ILE A 158 -2.56 -12.80 -12.84
C ILE A 158 -3.59 -11.74 -13.21
N VAL A 159 -4.87 -11.97 -12.96
CA VAL A 159 -5.92 -10.97 -13.20
C VAL A 159 -5.70 -9.73 -12.35
N ALA A 160 -5.36 -9.91 -11.07
CA ALA A 160 -5.04 -8.79 -10.17
C ALA A 160 -3.85 -7.97 -10.69
N ASP A 161 -2.82 -8.60 -11.27
CA ASP A 161 -1.68 -7.90 -11.89
C ASP A 161 -2.09 -7.11 -13.14
N LEU A 162 -2.99 -7.62 -13.97
CA LEU A 162 -3.52 -6.87 -15.11
C LEU A 162 -4.25 -5.59 -14.67
N ILE A 163 -5.08 -5.69 -13.63
CA ILE A 163 -5.79 -4.54 -13.05
C ILE A 163 -4.81 -3.54 -12.43
N ALA A 164 -3.82 -4.02 -11.67
CA ALA A 164 -2.78 -3.18 -11.10
C ALA A 164 -1.93 -2.49 -12.17
N SER A 165 -1.57 -3.18 -13.25
CA SER A 165 -0.81 -2.63 -14.37
C SER A 165 -1.56 -1.49 -15.06
N TYR A 166 -2.88 -1.63 -15.25
CA TYR A 166 -3.74 -0.57 -15.76
C TYR A 166 -3.70 0.65 -14.85
N ALA A 167 -3.86 0.46 -13.54
CA ALA A 167 -3.83 1.54 -12.57
C ALA A 167 -2.47 2.24 -12.51
N TRP A 168 -1.37 1.49 -12.44
CA TRP A 168 -0.02 2.05 -12.38
C TRP A 168 0.34 2.82 -13.64
N ARG A 169 -0.05 2.33 -14.83
CA ARG A 169 0.16 3.07 -16.07
C ARG A 169 -0.52 4.44 -16.02
N HIS A 170 -1.77 4.53 -15.54
CA HIS A 170 -2.48 5.79 -15.41
C HIS A 170 -1.83 6.71 -14.39
N LEU A 171 -1.40 6.18 -13.24
CA LEU A 171 -0.66 6.94 -12.24
C LEU A 171 0.65 7.51 -12.82
N LEU A 172 1.46 6.68 -13.48
CA LEU A 172 2.79 7.06 -13.97
C LEU A 172 2.73 8.00 -15.19
N THR A 173 1.64 7.98 -15.95
CA THR A 173 1.43 8.87 -17.10
C THR A 173 0.54 10.08 -16.79
N ASN A 174 0.22 10.30 -15.50
CA ASN A 174 -0.60 11.40 -15.00
C ASN A 174 -2.00 11.48 -15.64
N ARG A 175 -2.64 10.31 -15.84
CA ARG A 175 -3.98 10.16 -16.44
C ARG A 175 -5.00 9.68 -15.40
N LEU A 176 -5.06 10.36 -14.24
CA LEU A 176 -5.98 10.00 -13.15
C LEU A 176 -7.38 10.60 -13.29
N ASP A 177 -7.59 11.43 -14.31
CA ASP A 177 -8.85 12.04 -14.73
C ASP A 177 -9.55 11.27 -15.86
N GLU A 178 -9.13 10.00 -16.06
CA GLU A 178 -9.75 9.11 -17.05
C GLU A 178 -11.26 9.00 -16.82
N ASP A 179 -12.04 9.08 -17.92
CA ASP A 179 -13.50 8.93 -17.85
C ASP A 179 -13.89 7.56 -17.28
N GLU A 180 -14.85 7.56 -16.38
CA GLU A 180 -15.38 6.33 -15.78
C GLU A 180 -15.85 5.32 -16.84
N THR A 181 -16.41 5.78 -17.96
CA THR A 181 -16.82 4.93 -19.09
C THR A 181 -15.62 4.17 -19.68
N ALA A 182 -14.46 4.82 -19.80
CA ALA A 182 -13.25 4.19 -20.30
C ALA A 182 -12.71 3.17 -19.30
N ILE A 183 -12.73 3.48 -18.01
CA ILE A 183 -12.34 2.55 -16.93
C ILE A 183 -13.23 1.30 -16.97
N ARG A 184 -14.55 1.48 -17.00
CA ARG A 184 -15.53 0.39 -17.10
C ARG A 184 -15.33 -0.46 -18.35
N THR A 185 -15.02 0.17 -19.48
CA THR A 185 -14.74 -0.53 -20.73
C THR A 185 -13.48 -1.39 -20.64
N ALA A 186 -12.41 -0.88 -20.06
CA ALA A 186 -11.18 -1.64 -19.83
C ALA A 186 -11.41 -2.86 -18.91
N VAL A 187 -12.13 -2.65 -17.80
CA VAL A 187 -12.53 -3.73 -16.88
C VAL A 187 -13.37 -4.78 -17.59
N ARG A 188 -14.35 -4.36 -18.40
CA ARG A 188 -15.20 -5.26 -19.17
C ARG A 188 -14.41 -6.14 -20.12
N TYR A 189 -13.36 -5.63 -20.77
CA TYR A 189 -12.51 -6.44 -21.63
C TYR A 189 -11.75 -7.51 -20.84
N VAL A 190 -11.26 -7.19 -19.65
CA VAL A 190 -10.63 -8.18 -18.76
C VAL A 190 -11.65 -9.22 -18.32
N VAL A 191 -12.81 -8.79 -17.79
CA VAL A 191 -13.84 -9.70 -17.27
C VAL A 191 -14.38 -10.63 -18.36
N ARG A 192 -14.64 -10.13 -19.56
CA ARG A 192 -15.09 -10.98 -20.69
C ARG A 192 -14.05 -11.99 -21.15
N GLY A 193 -12.75 -11.65 -21.03
CA GLY A 193 -11.67 -12.59 -21.36
C GLY A 193 -11.54 -13.75 -20.36
N ILE A 194 -12.11 -13.63 -19.17
CA ILE A 194 -12.04 -14.62 -18.09
C ILE A 194 -13.41 -15.18 -17.69
N ALA A 195 -14.48 -14.68 -18.31
CA ALA A 195 -15.84 -15.16 -18.05
C ALA A 195 -15.98 -16.64 -18.40
N ARG A 196 -16.80 -17.34 -17.64
CA ARG A 196 -17.18 -18.70 -17.99
C ARG A 196 -17.98 -18.69 -19.29
N ALA A 197 -17.60 -19.56 -20.24
CA ALA A 197 -18.32 -19.81 -21.47
C ALA A 197 -19.69 -20.47 -21.20
#